data_026615335a4af0e2fba189ce8501a1e1
#
_entry.id   026615335a4af0e2fba189ce8501a1e1
#
_cell.length_a   1.000
_cell.length_b   1.000
_cell.length_c   1.000
_cell.angle_alpha   90.00
_cell.angle_beta   90.00
_cell.angle_gamma   90.00
#
_symmetry.space_group_name_H-M   'P 1'
#
loop_
_entity.id
_entity.type
_entity.pdbx_description
1 polymer ?
#
loop_
_entity_poly.entity_id
_entity_poly.type
_entity_poly.pdbx_seq_one_letter_code
_entity_poly.pdbx_strand_id
1 'polypeptide(L)'
;MPSIQRRQVAGMNIHYLFYSLDYFLDSVEKVGMRTVELWGGAPHFYMDALSYTDCTSVRRKASARGLTIGAFTPESIIYPYNIAAPDPVQFAKSKSYFTNAVKATAELGCKLMTVNSGYGYLNETKAEAWSRSADMLSYLARIAEQEGVVIAMEALRPEESQIVTTLADAKRMLDEIASPAFRLMVDTTAMGIAGETLEQWFDALGESIVHLHFIDGTPYGHLAWGDGTFPLESMIQTLNDYGYQGLLGQEITDFRYYERPDETDLRIMEALEKYIGKD
;
A
#
# COMPACT_ATOMS: atom_id res chain seq x y z
N MET A 1 12.82 24.32 -3.87
CA MET A 1 11.35 24.24 -3.86
C MET A 1 10.98 22.82 -3.53
N PRO A 2 9.89 22.54 -2.82
CA PRO A 2 9.50 21.15 -2.53
C PRO A 2 9.36 20.39 -3.85
N SER A 3 9.92 19.16 -3.92
CA SER A 3 9.76 18.30 -5.09
C SER A 3 8.49 17.43 -4.96
N ILE A 4 8.07 17.12 -3.72
CA ILE A 4 6.82 16.41 -3.45
C ILE A 4 5.63 17.30 -3.77
N GLN A 5 4.71 16.81 -4.59
CA GLN A 5 3.51 17.51 -5.01
C GLN A 5 2.31 17.06 -4.16
N ARG A 6 1.33 17.94 -3.98
CA ARG A 6 0.09 17.64 -3.24
C ARG A 6 -0.61 16.37 -3.77
N ARG A 7 -0.65 16.20 -5.10
CA ARG A 7 -1.25 15.01 -5.74
C ARG A 7 -0.56 13.69 -5.42
N GLN A 8 0.65 13.70 -4.85
CA GLN A 8 1.33 12.48 -4.40
C GLN A 8 0.83 12.02 -3.02
N VAL A 9 0.21 12.88 -2.23
CA VAL A 9 -0.42 12.49 -0.97
C VAL A 9 -1.75 11.83 -1.29
N ALA A 10 -1.87 10.55 -0.95
CA ALA A 10 -3.06 9.74 -1.22
C ALA A 10 -3.80 9.40 0.07
N GLY A 11 -5.05 9.88 0.19
CA GLY A 11 -5.93 9.47 1.29
C GLY A 11 -6.34 8.00 1.13
N MET A 12 -6.39 7.27 2.23
CA MET A 12 -6.77 5.86 2.24
C MET A 12 -8.03 5.62 3.07
N ASN A 13 -8.93 4.77 2.61
CA ASN A 13 -10.25 4.60 3.23
C ASN A 13 -10.26 3.62 4.43
N ILE A 14 -9.13 3.09 4.85
CA ILE A 14 -9.08 2.04 5.88
C ILE A 14 -9.58 2.52 7.24
N HIS A 15 -9.22 3.72 7.67
CA HIS A 15 -9.70 4.30 8.94
C HIS A 15 -11.14 4.87 8.86
N TYR A 16 -11.75 4.84 7.67
CA TYR A 16 -13.17 5.15 7.48
C TYR A 16 -14.07 3.90 7.56
N LEU A 17 -13.62 2.82 8.15
CA LEU A 17 -14.31 1.52 8.18
C LEU A 17 -15.80 1.58 8.59
N PHE A 18 -16.18 2.53 9.45
CA PHE A 18 -17.54 2.70 9.95
C PHE A 18 -18.34 3.80 9.22
N TYR A 19 -17.79 4.33 8.13
CA TYR A 19 -18.42 5.36 7.30
C TYR A 19 -18.66 4.84 5.88
N SER A 20 -19.47 5.55 5.11
CA SER A 20 -19.68 5.19 3.70
C SER A 20 -18.49 5.61 2.84
N LEU A 21 -18.31 4.94 1.68
CA LEU A 21 -17.33 5.34 0.69
C LEU A 21 -17.53 6.81 0.24
N ASP A 22 -18.79 7.25 0.10
CA ASP A 22 -19.09 8.63 -0.29
C ASP A 22 -18.60 9.63 0.77
N TYR A 23 -18.79 9.34 2.07
CA TYR A 23 -18.26 10.18 3.14
C TYR A 23 -16.74 10.29 3.12
N PHE A 24 -16.05 9.16 2.90
CA PHE A 24 -14.60 9.15 2.75
C PHE A 24 -14.15 10.05 1.57
N LEU A 25 -14.75 9.87 0.40
CA LEU A 25 -14.39 10.64 -0.79
C LEU A 25 -14.67 12.15 -0.61
N ASP A 26 -15.79 12.52 0.05
CA ASP A 26 -16.10 13.89 0.39
C ASP A 26 -15.06 14.49 1.37
N SER A 27 -14.59 13.70 2.33
CA SER A 27 -13.57 14.11 3.30
C SER A 27 -12.23 14.36 2.64
N VAL A 28 -11.77 13.45 1.79
CA VAL A 28 -10.52 13.57 1.03
C VAL A 28 -10.52 14.81 0.13
N GLU A 29 -11.63 15.06 -0.58
CA GLU A 29 -11.80 16.27 -1.39
C GLU A 29 -11.71 17.54 -0.53
N LYS A 30 -12.43 17.56 0.60
CA LYS A 30 -12.53 18.70 1.52
C LYS A 30 -11.18 19.11 2.12
N VAL A 31 -10.30 18.15 2.46
CA VAL A 31 -8.97 18.43 2.99
C VAL A 31 -7.94 18.79 1.88
N GLY A 32 -8.38 18.77 0.63
CA GLY A 32 -7.58 19.20 -0.51
C GLY A 32 -6.64 18.13 -1.08
N MET A 33 -6.76 16.87 -0.69
CA MET A 33 -6.13 15.76 -1.40
C MET A 33 -6.75 15.60 -2.79
N ARG A 34 -6.00 15.03 -3.73
CA ARG A 34 -6.46 14.80 -5.11
C ARG A 34 -6.36 13.34 -5.52
N THR A 35 -5.68 12.54 -4.73
CA THR A 35 -5.43 11.13 -4.99
C THR A 35 -5.95 10.28 -3.85
N VAL A 36 -6.49 9.13 -4.22
CA VAL A 36 -6.98 8.10 -3.31
C VAL A 36 -6.19 6.83 -3.54
N GLU A 37 -5.77 6.22 -2.46
CA GLU A 37 -5.43 4.81 -2.41
C GLU A 37 -6.65 4.06 -1.90
N LEU A 38 -7.24 3.22 -2.76
CA LEU A 38 -8.44 2.49 -2.40
C LEU A 38 -8.08 1.17 -1.72
N TRP A 39 -8.34 1.09 -0.41
CA TRP A 39 -8.30 -0.20 0.29
C TRP A 39 -9.50 -1.05 -0.11
N GLY A 40 -9.23 -2.26 -0.58
CA GLY A 40 -10.19 -3.23 -1.09
C GLY A 40 -10.84 -4.08 -0.01
N GLY A 41 -11.35 -3.44 1.05
CA GLY A 41 -12.06 -4.06 2.15
C GLY A 41 -13.51 -3.62 2.24
N ALA A 42 -14.38 -4.51 2.75
CA ALA A 42 -15.74 -4.15 3.11
C ALA A 42 -15.73 -3.12 4.28
N PRO A 43 -16.64 -2.15 4.30
CA PRO A 43 -17.85 -2.05 3.47
C PRO A 43 -17.67 -1.29 2.14
N HIS A 44 -16.47 -0.75 1.84
CA HIS A 44 -16.26 0.18 0.74
C HIS A 44 -16.09 -0.52 -0.61
N PHE A 45 -15.35 -1.63 -0.62
CA PHE A 45 -15.06 -2.40 -1.82
C PHE A 45 -15.04 -3.88 -1.47
N TYR A 46 -16.11 -4.60 -1.81
CA TYR A 46 -16.16 -6.04 -1.61
C TYR A 46 -15.36 -6.74 -2.71
N MET A 47 -14.54 -7.71 -2.33
CA MET A 47 -13.84 -8.60 -3.25
C MET A 47 -13.63 -9.97 -2.62
N ASP A 48 -13.79 -11.03 -3.43
CA ASP A 48 -13.45 -12.39 -3.06
C ASP A 48 -12.78 -13.15 -4.22
N ALA A 49 -12.63 -14.46 -4.09
CA ALA A 49 -12.04 -15.30 -5.13
C ALA A 49 -12.92 -15.44 -6.40
N LEU A 50 -14.18 -15.01 -6.35
CA LEU A 50 -15.17 -15.18 -7.43
C LEU A 50 -15.54 -13.87 -8.10
N SER A 51 -15.62 -12.77 -7.37
CA SER A 51 -16.16 -11.51 -7.82
C SER A 51 -15.61 -10.31 -7.06
N TYR A 52 -15.88 -9.12 -7.56
CA TYR A 52 -15.57 -7.85 -6.90
C TYR A 52 -16.60 -6.77 -7.26
N THR A 53 -16.58 -5.69 -6.46
CA THR A 53 -17.45 -4.52 -6.63
C THR A 53 -17.30 -3.90 -8.02
N ASP A 54 -18.38 -3.37 -8.59
CA ASP A 54 -18.37 -2.63 -9.85
C ASP A 54 -17.40 -1.43 -9.80
N CYS A 55 -16.23 -1.62 -10.41
CA CYS A 55 -15.16 -0.63 -10.47
C CYS A 55 -15.58 0.66 -11.18
N THR A 56 -16.49 0.55 -12.19
CA THR A 56 -16.98 1.74 -12.91
C THR A 56 -17.77 2.66 -12.00
N SER A 57 -18.59 2.10 -11.12
CA SER A 57 -19.33 2.87 -10.12
C SER A 57 -18.40 3.59 -9.15
N VAL A 58 -17.40 2.89 -8.61
CA VAL A 58 -16.43 3.46 -7.67
C VAL A 58 -15.63 4.57 -8.34
N ARG A 59 -15.09 4.32 -9.53
CA ARG A 59 -14.34 5.32 -10.31
C ARG A 59 -15.17 6.57 -10.59
N ARG A 60 -16.44 6.41 -10.96
CA ARG A 60 -17.35 7.54 -11.20
C ARG A 60 -17.57 8.38 -9.95
N LYS A 61 -17.73 7.77 -8.77
CA LYS A 61 -17.86 8.48 -7.50
C LYS A 61 -16.62 9.32 -7.17
N ALA A 62 -15.42 8.76 -7.35
CA ALA A 62 -14.17 9.48 -7.15
C ALA A 62 -14.03 10.64 -8.17
N SER A 63 -14.24 10.37 -9.46
CA SER A 63 -14.12 11.39 -10.52
C SER A 63 -15.11 12.54 -10.38
N ALA A 64 -16.34 12.29 -9.87
CA ALA A 64 -17.33 13.32 -9.62
C ALA A 64 -16.86 14.36 -8.58
N ARG A 65 -15.84 14.03 -7.78
CA ARG A 65 -15.19 14.89 -6.78
C ARG A 65 -13.81 15.40 -7.22
N GLY A 66 -13.45 15.19 -8.49
CA GLY A 66 -12.12 15.55 -9.00
C GLY A 66 -10.98 14.69 -8.42
N LEU A 67 -11.30 13.52 -7.85
CA LEU A 67 -10.33 12.60 -7.27
C LEU A 67 -9.89 11.55 -8.28
N THR A 68 -8.63 11.15 -8.19
CA THR A 68 -8.04 10.05 -8.96
C THR A 68 -7.75 8.87 -8.03
N ILE A 69 -8.14 7.66 -8.42
CA ILE A 69 -7.69 6.44 -7.74
C ILE A 69 -6.29 6.15 -8.27
N GLY A 70 -5.28 6.37 -7.43
CA GLY A 70 -3.86 6.24 -7.79
C GLY A 70 -3.27 4.86 -7.48
N ALA A 71 -3.79 4.19 -6.45
CA ALA A 71 -3.41 2.84 -6.06
C ALA A 71 -4.62 2.04 -5.56
N PHE A 72 -4.53 0.72 -5.67
CA PHE A 72 -5.49 -0.23 -5.11
C PHE A 72 -4.76 -1.19 -4.18
N THR A 73 -5.23 -1.28 -2.94
CA THR A 73 -4.68 -2.12 -1.87
C THR A 73 -5.69 -3.19 -1.49
N PRO A 74 -5.61 -4.40 -2.09
CA PRO A 74 -6.52 -5.49 -1.73
C PRO A 74 -6.28 -5.92 -0.29
N GLU A 75 -7.36 -6.14 0.48
CA GLU A 75 -7.26 -6.68 1.82
C GLU A 75 -6.57 -8.04 1.81
N SER A 76 -5.45 -8.17 2.50
CA SER A 76 -4.61 -9.35 2.39
C SER A 76 -3.76 -9.67 3.64
N ILE A 77 -3.97 -8.95 4.73
CA ILE A 77 -3.23 -9.23 5.95
C ILE A 77 -3.87 -10.40 6.68
N ILE A 78 -3.08 -11.47 6.85
CA ILE A 78 -3.36 -12.67 7.65
C ILE A 78 -4.52 -13.51 7.09
N TYR A 79 -5.69 -12.97 6.87
CA TYR A 79 -6.92 -13.72 6.60
C TYR A 79 -7.86 -12.89 5.70
N PRO A 80 -8.59 -13.53 4.76
CA PRO A 80 -8.69 -14.98 4.48
C PRO A 80 -7.75 -15.47 3.37
N TYR A 81 -6.96 -14.60 2.73
CA TYR A 81 -6.12 -14.92 1.57
C TYR A 81 -4.64 -14.77 1.90
N ASN A 82 -3.84 -15.74 1.49
CA ASN A 82 -2.41 -15.78 1.77
C ASN A 82 -1.63 -16.16 0.51
N ILE A 83 -0.73 -15.28 0.08
CA ILE A 83 0.18 -15.47 -1.07
C ILE A 83 1.03 -16.73 -0.92
N ALA A 84 1.47 -17.06 0.30
CA ALA A 84 2.35 -18.17 0.59
C ALA A 84 1.63 -19.37 1.25
N ALA A 85 0.30 -19.48 1.09
CA ALA A 85 -0.48 -20.53 1.73
C ALA A 85 0.07 -21.92 1.42
N PRO A 86 0.35 -22.77 2.44
CA PRO A 86 0.80 -24.14 2.22
C PRO A 86 -0.33 -25.08 1.85
N ASP A 87 -1.57 -24.78 2.23
CA ASP A 87 -2.75 -25.56 1.84
C ASP A 87 -3.12 -25.30 0.38
N PRO A 88 -3.23 -26.35 -0.48
CA PRO A 88 -3.49 -26.17 -1.91
C PRO A 88 -4.84 -25.48 -2.22
N VAL A 89 -5.86 -25.71 -1.38
CA VAL A 89 -7.19 -25.10 -1.59
C VAL A 89 -7.14 -23.62 -1.25
N GLN A 90 -6.51 -23.28 -0.13
CA GLN A 90 -6.29 -21.88 0.25
C GLN A 90 -5.42 -21.15 -0.78
N PHE A 91 -4.33 -21.79 -1.25
CA PHE A 91 -3.46 -21.23 -2.29
C PHE A 91 -4.23 -20.95 -3.59
N ALA A 92 -5.07 -21.89 -4.04
CA ALA A 92 -5.88 -21.71 -5.24
C ALA A 92 -6.90 -20.55 -5.09
N LYS A 93 -7.55 -20.43 -3.92
CA LYS A 93 -8.45 -19.30 -3.62
C LYS A 93 -7.70 -17.98 -3.58
N SER A 94 -6.53 -17.94 -2.94
CA SER A 94 -5.67 -16.75 -2.91
C SER A 94 -5.23 -16.34 -4.30
N LYS A 95 -4.86 -17.30 -5.15
CA LYS A 95 -4.50 -17.06 -6.55
C LYS A 95 -5.64 -16.40 -7.33
N SER A 96 -6.88 -16.89 -7.16
CA SER A 96 -8.06 -16.30 -7.82
C SER A 96 -8.34 -14.90 -7.28
N TYR A 97 -8.27 -14.71 -5.97
CA TYR A 97 -8.46 -13.41 -5.31
C TYR A 97 -7.49 -12.35 -5.82
N PHE A 98 -6.18 -12.63 -5.79
CA PHE A 98 -5.17 -11.68 -6.26
C PHE A 98 -5.20 -11.48 -7.78
N THR A 99 -5.62 -12.47 -8.56
CA THR A 99 -5.90 -12.28 -9.99
C THR A 99 -7.05 -11.29 -10.19
N ASN A 100 -8.11 -11.41 -9.41
CA ASN A 100 -9.21 -10.44 -9.41
C ASN A 100 -8.73 -9.05 -8.98
N ALA A 101 -7.83 -8.97 -8.00
CA ALA A 101 -7.25 -7.70 -7.55
C ALA A 101 -6.49 -6.98 -8.67
N VAL A 102 -5.67 -7.68 -9.45
CA VAL A 102 -4.97 -7.11 -10.62
C VAL A 102 -5.98 -6.58 -11.64
N LYS A 103 -7.02 -7.35 -11.96
CA LYS A 103 -8.07 -6.93 -12.90
C LYS A 103 -8.87 -5.73 -12.39
N ALA A 104 -9.27 -5.78 -11.11
CA ALA A 104 -9.98 -4.66 -10.48
C ALA A 104 -9.13 -3.37 -10.51
N THR A 105 -7.81 -3.47 -10.30
CA THR A 105 -6.88 -2.35 -10.41
C THR A 105 -6.96 -1.70 -11.80
N ALA A 106 -6.86 -2.50 -12.86
CA ALA A 106 -6.99 -2.01 -14.24
C ALA A 106 -8.37 -1.38 -14.50
N GLU A 107 -9.46 -2.02 -14.05
CA GLU A 107 -10.84 -1.53 -14.23
C GLU A 107 -11.13 -0.27 -13.41
N LEU A 108 -10.51 -0.09 -12.24
CA LEU A 108 -10.54 1.15 -11.46
C LEU A 108 -9.82 2.31 -12.18
N GLY A 109 -9.06 2.00 -13.24
CA GLY A 109 -8.30 2.97 -14.01
C GLY A 109 -7.00 3.42 -13.33
N CYS A 110 -6.56 2.73 -12.29
CA CYS A 110 -5.24 2.93 -11.70
C CYS A 110 -4.24 1.89 -12.24
N LYS A 111 -2.96 2.16 -12.06
CA LYS A 111 -1.88 1.30 -12.58
C LYS A 111 -1.03 0.67 -11.50
N LEU A 112 -1.37 0.91 -10.26
CA LEU A 112 -0.60 0.47 -9.10
C LEU A 112 -1.47 -0.37 -8.18
N MET A 113 -1.04 -1.59 -7.89
CA MET A 113 -1.63 -2.48 -6.89
C MET A 113 -0.59 -2.78 -5.83
N THR A 114 -0.93 -2.68 -4.56
CA THR A 114 -0.07 -3.16 -3.48
C THR A 114 -0.29 -4.64 -3.24
N VAL A 115 0.72 -5.31 -2.73
CA VAL A 115 0.68 -6.71 -2.33
C VAL A 115 1.74 -6.93 -1.25
N ASN A 116 1.57 -7.97 -0.43
CA ASN A 116 2.61 -8.41 0.50
C ASN A 116 3.15 -9.80 0.09
N SER A 117 4.13 -10.32 0.83
CA SER A 117 4.71 -11.63 0.57
C SER A 117 3.89 -12.81 1.12
N GLY A 118 2.79 -12.54 1.82
CA GLY A 118 2.08 -13.55 2.59
C GLY A 118 2.85 -13.96 3.84
N TYR A 119 2.42 -15.06 4.45
CA TYR A 119 3.06 -15.60 5.65
C TYR A 119 3.19 -17.12 5.55
N GLY A 120 4.26 -17.68 6.16
CA GLY A 120 4.46 -19.09 6.37
C GLY A 120 4.02 -19.53 7.76
N TYR A 121 4.03 -20.83 8.00
CA TYR A 121 3.82 -21.36 9.33
C TYR A 121 5.13 -21.35 10.14
N LEU A 122 5.06 -21.08 11.44
CA LEU A 122 6.24 -21.09 12.30
C LEU A 122 6.87 -22.50 12.48
N ASN A 123 6.16 -23.55 12.08
CA ASN A 123 6.62 -24.93 12.09
C ASN A 123 7.05 -25.45 10.72
N GLU A 124 7.22 -24.58 9.73
CA GLU A 124 7.88 -24.87 8.45
C GLU A 124 9.14 -24.03 8.28
N THR A 125 9.93 -24.29 7.24
CA THR A 125 11.12 -23.48 6.96
C THR A 125 10.76 -22.18 6.23
N LYS A 126 11.51 -21.10 6.49
CA LYS A 126 11.36 -19.84 5.72
C LYS A 126 11.53 -20.11 4.21
N ALA A 127 12.37 -21.05 3.81
CA ALA A 127 12.62 -21.37 2.40
C ALA A 127 11.39 -21.96 1.69
N GLU A 128 10.62 -22.81 2.36
CA GLU A 128 9.37 -23.38 1.82
C GLU A 128 8.31 -22.30 1.62
N ALA A 129 8.09 -21.43 2.62
CA ALA A 129 7.17 -20.29 2.51
C ALA A 129 7.63 -19.30 1.45
N TRP A 130 8.94 -19.01 1.38
CA TRP A 130 9.55 -18.15 0.36
C TRP A 130 9.27 -18.63 -1.06
N SER A 131 9.49 -19.93 -1.33
CA SER A 131 9.27 -20.52 -2.66
C SER A 131 7.82 -20.35 -3.10
N ARG A 132 6.85 -20.62 -2.23
CA ARG A 132 5.43 -20.44 -2.55
C ARG A 132 5.07 -18.97 -2.82
N SER A 133 5.64 -18.06 -2.00
CA SER A 133 5.48 -16.62 -2.19
C SER A 133 6.03 -16.16 -3.55
N ALA A 134 7.28 -16.52 -3.86
CA ALA A 134 7.93 -16.17 -5.12
C ALA A 134 7.18 -16.71 -6.35
N ASP A 135 6.71 -17.97 -6.27
CA ASP A 135 5.89 -18.59 -7.33
C ASP A 135 4.59 -17.82 -7.58
N MET A 136 3.86 -17.46 -6.52
CA MET A 136 2.63 -16.69 -6.61
C MET A 136 2.87 -15.28 -7.12
N LEU A 137 3.85 -14.57 -6.58
CA LEU A 137 4.18 -13.20 -6.99
C LEU A 137 4.67 -13.16 -8.45
N SER A 138 5.46 -14.14 -8.88
CA SER A 138 5.87 -14.29 -10.29
C SER A 138 4.67 -14.56 -11.21
N TYR A 139 3.69 -15.34 -10.76
CA TYR A 139 2.45 -15.54 -11.50
C TYR A 139 1.65 -14.24 -11.61
N LEU A 140 1.48 -13.51 -10.50
CA LEU A 140 0.74 -12.25 -10.48
C LEU A 140 1.42 -11.17 -11.32
N ALA A 141 2.75 -11.09 -11.30
CA ALA A 141 3.52 -10.16 -12.12
C ALA A 141 3.23 -10.36 -13.62
N ARG A 142 3.14 -11.62 -14.09
CA ARG A 142 2.76 -11.91 -15.50
C ARG A 142 1.33 -11.46 -15.83
N ILE A 143 0.38 -11.61 -14.91
CA ILE A 143 -0.98 -11.08 -15.12
C ILE A 143 -0.98 -9.57 -15.14
N ALA A 144 -0.23 -8.94 -14.22
CA ALA A 144 -0.09 -7.49 -14.15
C ALA A 144 0.50 -6.89 -15.44
N GLU A 145 1.51 -7.54 -16.04
CA GLU A 145 2.05 -7.13 -17.35
C GLU A 145 0.96 -7.13 -18.44
N GLN A 146 0.10 -8.13 -18.46
CA GLN A 146 -0.98 -8.24 -19.44
C GLN A 146 -2.05 -7.16 -19.26
N GLU A 147 -2.34 -6.79 -18.01
CA GLU A 147 -3.35 -5.78 -17.66
C GLU A 147 -2.77 -4.35 -17.61
N GLY A 148 -1.47 -4.18 -17.84
CA GLY A 148 -0.79 -2.86 -17.74
C GLY A 148 -0.74 -2.30 -16.32
N VAL A 149 -0.69 -3.17 -15.31
CA VAL A 149 -0.62 -2.86 -13.88
C VAL A 149 0.80 -3.12 -13.37
N VAL A 150 1.25 -2.33 -12.42
CA VAL A 150 2.46 -2.55 -11.62
C VAL A 150 2.04 -3.03 -10.23
N ILE A 151 2.67 -4.10 -9.77
CA ILE A 151 2.53 -4.59 -8.40
C ILE A 151 3.66 -4.02 -7.56
N ALA A 152 3.33 -3.35 -6.46
CA ALA A 152 4.26 -2.87 -5.46
C ALA A 152 4.22 -3.78 -4.24
N MET A 153 5.28 -4.55 -3.99
CA MET A 153 5.33 -5.45 -2.84
C MET A 153 5.82 -4.71 -1.61
N GLU A 154 5.07 -4.85 -0.55
CA GLU A 154 5.35 -4.35 0.79
C GLU A 154 6.16 -5.35 1.62
N ALA A 155 7.19 -4.85 2.31
CA ALA A 155 7.80 -5.57 3.42
C ALA A 155 6.95 -5.36 4.68
N LEU A 156 6.59 -6.45 5.34
CA LEU A 156 5.70 -6.43 6.50
C LEU A 156 6.47 -6.50 7.82
N ARG A 157 5.78 -6.22 8.91
CA ARG A 157 6.29 -6.43 10.27
C ARG A 157 6.44 -7.93 10.56
N PRO A 158 7.35 -8.34 11.47
CA PRO A 158 7.53 -9.76 11.84
C PRO A 158 6.28 -10.44 12.40
N GLU A 159 5.34 -9.67 12.94
CA GLU A 159 4.05 -10.16 13.45
C GLU A 159 3.08 -10.54 12.34
N GLU A 160 3.28 -10.02 11.12
CA GLU A 160 2.41 -10.22 9.96
C GLU A 160 3.01 -11.19 8.96
N SER A 161 4.34 -11.26 8.87
CA SER A 161 5.03 -12.13 7.93
C SER A 161 6.38 -12.60 8.49
N GLN A 162 6.82 -13.77 8.04
CA GLN A 162 8.18 -14.28 8.28
C GLN A 162 8.98 -14.36 6.98
N ILE A 163 8.44 -13.84 5.86
CA ILE A 163 9.01 -14.02 4.52
C ILE A 163 9.82 -12.77 4.14
N VAL A 164 9.15 -11.66 3.89
CA VAL A 164 9.79 -10.38 3.54
C VAL A 164 9.50 -9.36 4.63
N THR A 165 10.50 -9.08 5.46
CA THR A 165 10.37 -8.19 6.63
C THR A 165 11.51 -7.18 6.72
N THR A 166 12.45 -7.20 5.77
CA THR A 166 13.62 -6.31 5.74
C THR A 166 13.91 -5.86 4.32
N LEU A 167 14.70 -4.80 4.20
CA LEU A 167 15.27 -4.33 2.93
C LEU A 167 15.99 -5.45 2.15
N ALA A 168 16.77 -6.26 2.87
CA ALA A 168 17.51 -7.37 2.26
C ALA A 168 16.56 -8.44 1.68
N ASP A 169 15.51 -8.79 2.40
CA ASP A 169 14.48 -9.71 1.91
C ASP A 169 13.73 -9.11 0.70
N ALA A 170 13.35 -7.84 0.78
CA ALA A 170 12.64 -7.15 -0.31
C ALA A 170 13.48 -7.09 -1.60
N LYS A 171 14.77 -6.72 -1.47
CA LYS A 171 15.71 -6.73 -2.59
C LYS A 171 15.85 -8.12 -3.19
N ARG A 172 16.01 -9.14 -2.37
CA ARG A 172 16.13 -10.53 -2.84
C ARG A 172 14.88 -10.96 -3.62
N MET A 173 13.67 -10.63 -3.13
CA MET A 173 12.42 -10.98 -3.83
C MET A 173 12.30 -10.23 -5.16
N LEU A 174 12.67 -8.96 -5.21
CA LEU A 174 12.71 -8.17 -6.44
C LEU A 174 13.64 -8.79 -7.49
N ASP A 175 14.87 -9.16 -7.07
CA ASP A 175 15.89 -9.75 -7.94
C ASP A 175 15.46 -11.14 -8.46
N GLU A 176 14.74 -11.92 -7.63
CA GLU A 176 14.28 -13.27 -7.98
C GLU A 176 13.12 -13.24 -8.99
N ILE A 177 12.14 -12.31 -8.81
CA ILE A 177 10.99 -12.20 -9.70
C ILE A 177 11.37 -11.55 -11.03
N ALA A 178 12.23 -10.54 -11.01
CA ALA A 178 12.83 -9.88 -12.16
C ALA A 178 11.85 -9.47 -13.28
N SER A 179 10.64 -9.00 -12.92
CA SER A 179 9.60 -8.55 -13.86
C SER A 179 9.51 -7.01 -13.89
N PRO A 180 9.26 -6.40 -15.08
CA PRO A 180 9.00 -4.97 -15.16
C PRO A 180 7.70 -4.54 -14.45
N ALA A 181 6.75 -5.45 -14.25
CA ALA A 181 5.50 -5.20 -13.53
C ALA A 181 5.61 -5.46 -12.02
N PHE A 182 6.77 -5.87 -11.51
CA PHE A 182 6.99 -6.10 -10.08
C PHE A 182 7.97 -5.06 -9.54
N ARG A 183 7.54 -4.33 -8.54
CA ARG A 183 8.25 -3.25 -7.87
C ARG A 183 8.07 -3.37 -6.37
N LEU A 184 8.62 -2.45 -5.63
CA LEU A 184 8.57 -2.43 -4.17
C LEU A 184 7.86 -1.18 -3.66
N MET A 185 7.33 -1.30 -2.48
CA MET A 185 6.91 -0.17 -1.66
C MET A 185 7.54 -0.25 -0.28
N VAL A 186 7.50 0.86 0.43
CA VAL A 186 7.98 0.98 1.81
C VAL A 186 6.83 1.41 2.69
N ASP A 187 6.51 0.60 3.69
CA ASP A 187 5.77 1.05 4.86
C ASP A 187 6.75 1.62 5.89
N THR A 188 6.56 2.88 6.28
CA THR A 188 7.49 3.57 7.19
C THR A 188 7.52 2.95 8.58
N THR A 189 6.41 2.33 9.03
CA THR A 189 6.34 1.63 10.32
C THR A 189 7.08 0.29 10.26
N ALA A 190 6.83 -0.52 9.23
CA ALA A 190 7.54 -1.78 9.05
C ALA A 190 9.06 -1.56 8.90
N MET A 191 9.47 -0.56 8.11
CA MET A 191 10.86 -0.11 8.00
C MET A 191 11.45 0.29 9.35
N GLY A 192 10.73 1.10 10.14
CA GLY A 192 11.18 1.54 11.47
C GLY A 192 11.33 0.38 12.46
N ILE A 193 10.44 -0.61 12.42
CA ILE A 193 10.51 -1.82 13.24
C ILE A 193 11.72 -2.68 12.85
N ALA A 194 12.06 -2.76 11.55
CA ALA A 194 13.27 -3.42 11.07
C ALA A 194 14.57 -2.68 11.47
N GLY A 195 14.46 -1.47 12.03
CA GLY A 195 15.61 -0.63 12.38
C GLY A 195 16.32 -0.03 11.16
N GLU A 196 15.62 0.09 10.06
CA GLU A 196 16.11 0.59 8.78
C GLU A 196 15.66 2.05 8.56
N THR A 197 16.28 2.73 7.60
CA THR A 197 15.94 4.12 7.25
C THR A 197 15.50 4.23 5.79
N LEU A 198 14.71 5.27 5.50
CA LEU A 198 14.25 5.53 4.15
C LEU A 198 15.42 5.77 3.17
N GLU A 199 16.49 6.42 3.63
CA GLU A 199 17.71 6.62 2.86
C GLU A 199 18.36 5.28 2.46
N GLN A 200 18.49 4.32 3.40
CA GLN A 200 19.00 2.97 3.10
C GLN A 200 18.18 2.25 2.03
N TRP A 201 16.86 2.40 2.10
CA TRP A 201 15.96 1.81 1.10
C TRP A 201 16.16 2.43 -0.28
N PHE A 202 16.24 3.75 -0.37
CA PHE A 202 16.46 4.43 -1.65
C PHE A 202 17.89 4.20 -2.20
N ASP A 203 18.91 4.16 -1.35
CA ASP A 203 20.28 3.81 -1.75
C ASP A 203 20.35 2.43 -2.41
N ALA A 204 19.64 1.45 -1.85
CA ALA A 204 19.68 0.07 -2.32
C ALA A 204 18.78 -0.21 -3.53
N LEU A 205 17.66 0.50 -3.68
CA LEU A 205 16.55 0.13 -4.56
C LEU A 205 16.15 1.25 -5.54
N GLY A 206 16.43 2.51 -5.21
CA GLY A 206 16.19 3.66 -6.10
C GLY A 206 14.78 3.68 -6.71
N GLU A 207 14.72 3.72 -8.05
CA GLU A 207 13.48 3.76 -8.83
C GLU A 207 12.60 2.50 -8.72
N SER A 208 13.09 1.43 -8.09
CA SER A 208 12.26 0.25 -7.81
C SER A 208 11.24 0.49 -6.70
N ILE A 209 11.39 1.56 -5.91
CA ILE A 209 10.40 2.00 -4.93
C ILE A 209 9.40 2.92 -5.63
N VAL A 210 8.17 2.44 -5.80
CA VAL A 210 7.12 3.14 -6.56
C VAL A 210 5.96 3.63 -5.69
N HIS A 211 5.91 3.23 -4.43
CA HIS A 211 4.86 3.57 -3.48
C HIS A 211 5.39 3.61 -2.05
N LEU A 212 4.77 4.42 -1.19
CA LEU A 212 5.00 4.39 0.24
C LEU A 212 3.66 4.43 0.99
N HIS A 213 3.54 3.62 2.04
CA HIS A 213 2.70 3.97 3.18
C HIS A 213 3.52 4.92 4.06
N PHE A 214 3.22 6.21 3.91
CA PHE A 214 4.00 7.30 4.51
C PHE A 214 3.26 7.84 5.73
N ILE A 215 3.49 7.20 6.86
CA ILE A 215 2.76 7.37 8.11
C ILE A 215 3.74 7.53 9.28
N ASP A 216 3.25 8.03 10.40
CA ASP A 216 4.02 8.14 11.64
C ASP A 216 3.95 6.86 12.48
N GLY A 217 4.87 6.69 13.43
CA GLY A 217 4.95 5.52 14.32
C GLY A 217 5.88 5.74 15.52
N THR A 218 5.92 4.74 16.47
CA THR A 218 6.73 4.82 17.71
C THR A 218 7.58 3.58 18.06
N PRO A 219 8.20 2.80 17.17
CA PRO A 219 7.99 2.61 15.73
C PRO A 219 6.67 1.93 15.36
N TYR A 220 5.99 1.28 16.31
CA TYR A 220 4.69 0.66 16.09
C TYR A 220 3.56 1.69 15.95
N GLY A 221 2.47 1.25 15.35
CA GLY A 221 1.27 2.03 15.11
C GLY A 221 1.32 2.75 13.78
N HIS A 222 0.25 2.64 13.01
CA HIS A 222 0.03 3.44 11.81
C HIS A 222 -0.66 4.73 12.24
N LEU A 223 0.15 5.72 12.61
CA LEU A 223 -0.29 6.95 13.26
C LEU A 223 -0.34 8.12 12.27
N ALA A 224 -1.23 9.05 12.55
CA ALA A 224 -1.21 10.34 11.86
C ALA A 224 0.08 11.10 12.19
N TRP A 225 0.62 11.83 11.22
CA TRP A 225 1.81 12.63 11.40
C TRP A 225 1.69 13.61 12.59
N GLY A 226 2.64 13.50 13.52
CA GLY A 226 2.70 14.26 14.76
C GLY A 226 2.24 13.49 16.00
N ASP A 227 1.70 12.28 15.85
CA ASP A 227 1.33 11.42 16.98
C ASP A 227 2.39 10.35 17.28
N GLY A 228 3.39 10.19 16.42
CA GLY A 228 4.52 9.31 16.58
C GLY A 228 5.84 10.05 16.81
N THR A 229 6.93 9.40 16.43
CA THR A 229 8.31 9.90 16.65
C THR A 229 9.17 9.85 15.38
N PHE A 230 8.61 9.52 14.25
CA PHE A 230 9.40 9.48 13.01
C PHE A 230 9.83 10.87 12.56
N PRO A 231 11.06 11.01 12.02
CA PRO A 231 11.64 12.30 11.65
C PRO A 231 11.10 12.79 10.31
N LEU A 232 9.86 13.29 10.29
CA LEU A 232 9.14 13.72 9.08
C LEU A 232 10.00 14.58 8.15
N GLU A 233 10.67 15.63 8.70
CA GLU A 233 11.48 16.55 7.89
C GLU A 233 12.62 15.84 7.17
N SER A 234 13.35 14.96 7.86
CA SER A 234 14.44 14.16 7.29
C SER A 234 13.93 13.20 6.24
N MET A 235 12.79 12.54 6.48
CA MET A 235 12.20 11.62 5.51
C MET A 235 11.75 12.34 4.23
N ILE A 236 11.12 13.49 4.35
CA ILE A 236 10.77 14.34 3.20
C ILE A 236 12.02 14.81 2.46
N GLN A 237 13.10 15.17 3.19
CA GLN A 237 14.36 15.52 2.54
C GLN A 237 14.92 14.36 1.72
N THR A 238 14.90 13.13 2.25
CA THR A 238 15.29 11.92 1.51
C THR A 238 14.46 11.77 0.22
N LEU A 239 13.13 11.89 0.30
CA LEU A 239 12.26 11.80 -0.88
C LEU A 239 12.62 12.85 -1.93
N ASN A 240 12.94 14.06 -1.51
CA ASN A 240 13.35 15.16 -2.39
C ASN A 240 14.71 14.89 -3.04
N ASP A 241 15.69 14.40 -2.28
CA ASP A 241 17.06 14.14 -2.75
C ASP A 241 17.09 13.04 -3.81
N TYR A 242 16.23 12.02 -3.66
CA TYR A 242 16.04 10.97 -4.66
C TYR A 242 15.03 11.31 -5.76
N GLY A 243 14.41 12.48 -5.72
CA GLY A 243 13.44 12.91 -6.74
C GLY A 243 12.23 12.01 -6.84
N TYR A 244 11.75 11.49 -5.70
CA TYR A 244 10.66 10.52 -5.63
C TYR A 244 9.37 11.04 -6.28
N GLN A 245 8.77 10.23 -7.16
CA GLN A 245 7.57 10.58 -7.92
C GLN A 245 6.34 9.70 -7.61
N GLY A 246 6.50 8.69 -6.75
CA GLY A 246 5.42 7.79 -6.36
C GLY A 246 4.43 8.43 -5.37
N LEU A 247 3.45 7.66 -4.94
CA LEU A 247 2.44 8.11 -3.98
C LEU A 247 2.93 7.97 -2.53
N LEU A 248 2.34 8.78 -1.67
CA LEU A 248 2.49 8.78 -0.21
C LEU A 248 1.13 8.42 0.39
N GLY A 249 0.83 7.12 0.45
CA GLY A 249 -0.41 6.58 1.00
C GLY A 249 -0.50 6.80 2.51
N GLN A 250 -1.64 7.28 2.97
CA GLN A 250 -1.89 7.55 4.39
C GLN A 250 -2.64 6.37 5.02
N GLU A 251 -1.93 5.25 5.21
CA GLU A 251 -2.50 4.04 5.80
C GLU A 251 -2.60 4.15 7.32
N ILE A 252 -3.67 4.75 7.80
CA ILE A 252 -3.93 4.95 9.22
C ILE A 252 -4.79 3.80 9.74
N THR A 253 -4.26 2.98 10.66
CA THR A 253 -4.96 1.79 11.17
C THR A 253 -5.20 1.77 12.67
N ASP A 254 -4.70 2.75 13.42
CA ASP A 254 -4.95 2.83 14.85
C ASP A 254 -6.41 3.24 15.14
N PHE A 255 -7.09 2.49 16.01
CA PHE A 255 -8.51 2.67 16.33
C PHE A 255 -8.86 4.05 16.90
N ARG A 256 -7.90 4.79 17.45
CA ARG A 256 -8.12 6.15 17.97
C ARG A 256 -8.65 7.13 16.93
N TYR A 257 -8.46 6.83 15.63
CA TYR A 257 -8.85 7.71 14.52
C TYR A 257 -10.21 7.37 13.90
N TYR A 258 -10.81 6.23 14.27
CA TYR A 258 -12.02 5.72 13.61
C TYR A 258 -13.29 6.53 13.91
N GLU A 259 -13.32 7.30 15.01
CA GLU A 259 -14.45 8.17 15.32
C GLU A 259 -14.43 9.48 14.53
N ARG A 260 -13.25 9.99 14.21
CA ARG A 260 -13.06 11.29 13.55
C ARG A 260 -12.01 11.19 12.43
N PRO A 261 -12.24 10.32 11.42
CA PRO A 261 -11.25 10.09 10.38
C PRO A 261 -10.99 11.32 9.49
N ASP A 262 -12.01 12.16 9.27
CA ASP A 262 -11.90 13.41 8.53
C ASP A 262 -11.01 14.45 9.23
N GLU A 263 -11.05 14.52 10.55
CA GLU A 263 -10.14 15.38 11.35
C GLU A 263 -8.71 14.84 11.31
N THR A 264 -8.56 13.52 11.23
CA THR A 264 -7.25 12.87 11.09
C THR A 264 -6.60 13.25 9.76
N ASP A 265 -7.33 13.13 8.65
CA ASP A 265 -6.85 13.53 7.34
C ASP A 265 -6.49 15.02 7.27
N LEU A 266 -7.28 15.89 7.92
CA LEU A 266 -6.97 17.31 8.01
C LEU A 266 -5.64 17.55 8.73
N ARG A 267 -5.42 16.91 9.88
CA ARG A 267 -4.16 17.01 10.65
C ARG A 267 -2.96 16.51 9.86
N ILE A 268 -3.10 15.42 9.12
CA ILE A 268 -2.04 14.90 8.24
C ILE A 268 -1.69 15.96 7.20
N MET A 269 -2.68 16.53 6.52
CA MET A 269 -2.42 17.57 5.51
C MET A 269 -1.79 18.81 6.11
N GLU A 270 -2.21 19.25 7.30
CA GLU A 270 -1.59 20.37 8.02
C GLU A 270 -0.11 20.09 8.36
N ALA A 271 0.22 18.86 8.79
CA ALA A 271 1.60 18.46 9.07
C ALA A 271 2.48 18.46 7.81
N LEU A 272 1.92 18.08 6.65
CA LEU A 272 2.62 17.99 5.39
C LEU A 272 2.67 19.32 4.61
N GLU A 273 1.79 20.29 4.91
CA GLU A 273 1.57 21.51 4.09
C GLU A 273 2.86 22.30 3.79
N LYS A 274 3.77 22.38 4.76
CA LYS A 274 5.05 23.12 4.57
C LYS A 274 6.07 22.38 3.69
N TYR A 275 5.85 21.11 3.40
CA TYR A 275 6.79 20.26 2.67
C TYR A 275 6.33 19.93 1.25
N ILE A 276 5.04 20.09 0.96
CA ILE A 276 4.45 19.75 -0.34
C ILE A 276 4.28 21.02 -1.21
N GLY A 277 4.50 20.84 -2.51
CA GLY A 277 4.24 21.91 -3.50
C GLY A 277 2.74 22.17 -3.63
N LYS A 278 2.42 23.40 -4.05
CA LYS A 278 1.07 23.72 -4.55
C LYS A 278 0.96 23.15 -5.97
N ASP A 279 -0.14 22.46 -6.28
CA ASP A 279 -0.48 21.98 -7.62
C ASP A 279 -0.68 23.16 -8.59
#